data_2dd7b7c5ffa630c6acfbce02643e8fa9
#
_entry.id   2dd7b7c5ffa630c6acfbce02643e8fa9
#
_cell.length_a   1.000
_cell.length_b   1.000
_cell.length_c   1.000
_cell.angle_alpha   90.00
_cell.angle_beta   90.00
_cell.angle_gamma   90.00
#
_symmetry.space_group_name_H-M   'P 1'
#
loop_
_entity.id
_entity.type
_entity.pdbx_description
1 polymer ?
#
loop_
_entity_poly.entity_id
_entity_poly.type
_entity_poly.pdbx_seq_one_letter_code
_entity_poly.pdbx_strand_id
1 'polypeptide(L)'
;MIRVFLKYCVSVLLAGITAVVMPSDRAHGATSPIKACSTVPELGSLAREIGGDRIAVTVFAKGTEDAHFVEAKPSFIKALSQCEVYLEIGLELEIGWAPVLLAQARNRQILPGAIGHLDASTAITPLDVPTGSIDRSMGDVHPRGNPHYLLDPLNGLKVARLIKAKLSALRPQAAAYFDGRLNVFIDKFSTALIGPQLAAKYRIEEVEKLMRLYELGKLTPYLESQGETELLGGWLGVMRPYFGAKAIDDHAMWPYFARRFGIEIIGHLEPKPGIPPTMSHLQRLIEQMRTLGIKVVITAAYYDPRHAQFITKNTGAIAMPLAHMAGARPGTEDYLDLIDYNVRQLALAFQR
;
A
#
# COMPACT_ATOMS: atom_id res chain seq x y z
N MET A 1 -8.41 104.86 26.59
CA MET A 1 -9.84 104.54 26.55
C MET A 1 -10.02 103.64 25.29
N ILE A 2 -10.72 102.61 25.41
CA ILE A 2 -11.26 101.66 24.44
C ILE A 2 -10.67 100.27 24.61
N ARG A 3 -11.49 99.40 25.24
CA ARG A 3 -11.32 97.95 25.41
C ARG A 3 -11.71 97.24 24.11
N VAL A 4 -10.85 96.29 23.64
CA VAL A 4 -11.22 95.38 22.59
C VAL A 4 -11.30 93.94 23.19
N PHE A 5 -12.49 93.38 23.10
CA PHE A 5 -12.79 92.02 23.52
C PHE A 5 -12.32 91.02 22.46
N LEU A 6 -11.47 90.07 22.82
CA LEU A 6 -11.05 88.97 21.98
C LEU A 6 -11.94 87.74 22.26
N LYS A 7 -12.76 87.28 21.27
CA LYS A 7 -13.58 86.11 21.34
C LYS A 7 -12.74 84.89 20.90
N TYR A 8 -12.52 83.97 21.78
CA TYR A 8 -11.95 82.66 21.44
C TYR A 8 -13.04 81.74 20.90
N CYS A 9 -12.91 81.32 19.61
CA CYS A 9 -13.66 80.22 19.06
C CYS A 9 -12.93 78.96 19.41
N VAL A 10 -13.53 78.07 20.23
CA VAL A 10 -13.06 76.68 20.48
C VAL A 10 -13.69 75.82 19.41
N SER A 11 -12.90 75.34 18.44
CA SER A 11 -13.29 74.35 17.49
C SER A 11 -13.06 72.97 18.09
N VAL A 12 -14.15 72.23 18.42
CA VAL A 12 -14.10 70.80 18.85
C VAL A 12 -13.98 69.98 17.62
N LEU A 13 -12.80 69.31 17.40
CA LEU A 13 -12.61 68.29 16.38
C LEU A 13 -13.15 66.94 16.92
N LEU A 14 -14.28 66.48 16.41
CA LEU A 14 -14.73 65.13 16.63
C LEU A 14 -13.90 64.20 15.73
N ALA A 15 -12.94 63.50 16.30
CA ALA A 15 -12.25 62.37 15.62
C ALA A 15 -13.18 61.16 15.63
N GLY A 16 -13.80 60.87 14.49
CA GLY A 16 -14.56 59.65 14.29
C GLY A 16 -13.60 58.42 14.22
N ILE A 17 -13.62 57.57 15.23
CA ILE A 17 -12.94 56.28 15.21
C ILE A 17 -13.80 55.34 14.39
N THR A 18 -13.49 55.18 13.10
CA THR A 18 -13.99 54.07 12.30
C THR A 18 -13.31 52.79 12.75
N ALA A 19 -13.98 51.97 13.58
CA ALA A 19 -13.56 50.65 13.89
C ALA A 19 -13.61 49.80 12.60
N VAL A 20 -12.44 49.53 11.99
CA VAL A 20 -12.29 48.53 10.95
C VAL A 20 -12.54 47.16 11.60
N VAL A 21 -13.75 46.66 11.45
CA VAL A 21 -14.05 45.25 11.79
C VAL A 21 -13.32 44.40 10.78
N MET A 22 -12.10 43.97 11.13
CA MET A 22 -11.42 42.88 10.43
C MET A 22 -12.34 41.68 10.51
N PRO A 23 -12.64 41.01 9.38
CA PRO A 23 -13.30 39.70 9.46
C PRO A 23 -12.40 38.80 10.29
N SER A 24 -12.87 38.42 11.48
CA SER A 24 -12.21 37.36 12.23
C SER A 24 -12.18 36.15 11.31
N ASP A 25 -10.98 35.72 10.87
CA ASP A 25 -10.75 34.41 10.36
C ASP A 25 -11.35 33.46 11.40
N ARG A 26 -12.57 33.00 11.11
CA ARG A 26 -13.15 31.89 11.85
C ARG A 26 -12.14 30.77 11.66
N ALA A 27 -11.30 30.56 12.68
CA ALA A 27 -10.56 29.32 12.83
C ALA A 27 -11.56 28.23 12.51
N HIS A 28 -11.38 27.56 11.37
CA HIS A 28 -12.17 26.40 10.99
C HIS A 28 -11.95 25.43 12.15
N GLY A 29 -12.97 25.28 13.01
CA GLY A 29 -12.89 24.44 14.17
C GLY A 29 -12.34 23.10 13.72
N ALA A 30 -11.18 22.70 14.25
CA ALA A 30 -10.51 21.48 13.89
C ALA A 30 -11.52 20.33 14.09
N THR A 31 -12.09 19.86 12.98
CA THR A 31 -12.96 18.67 13.03
C THR A 31 -12.11 17.52 13.55
N SER A 32 -12.61 16.79 14.55
CA SER A 32 -11.90 15.65 15.10
C SER A 32 -11.44 14.71 13.97
N PRO A 33 -10.22 14.14 14.06
CA PRO A 33 -9.72 13.20 13.06
C PRO A 33 -10.70 12.04 12.82
N ILE A 34 -10.87 11.63 11.58
CA ILE A 34 -11.65 10.45 11.20
C ILE A 34 -11.05 9.23 11.89
N LYS A 35 -11.82 8.51 12.67
CA LYS A 35 -11.37 7.26 13.29
C LYS A 35 -11.46 6.14 12.26
N ALA A 36 -10.31 5.62 11.85
CA ALA A 36 -10.19 4.52 10.90
C ALA A 36 -9.71 3.24 11.58
N CYS A 37 -10.28 2.12 11.17
CA CYS A 37 -9.78 0.79 11.47
C CYS A 37 -9.31 0.14 10.18
N SER A 38 -8.11 -0.42 10.19
CA SER A 38 -7.51 -1.10 9.06
C SER A 38 -7.18 -2.54 9.43
N THR A 39 -7.47 -3.47 8.55
CA THR A 39 -7.16 -4.89 8.76
C THR A 39 -5.66 -5.14 8.71
N VAL A 40 -4.95 -4.54 7.77
CA VAL A 40 -3.51 -4.74 7.53
C VAL A 40 -2.73 -3.42 7.59
N PRO A 41 -1.42 -3.48 7.87
CA PRO A 41 -0.57 -2.31 8.02
C PRO A 41 -0.48 -1.43 6.77
N GLU A 42 -0.47 -2.02 5.56
CA GLU A 42 -0.36 -1.30 4.28
C GLU A 42 -1.54 -0.36 4.04
N LEU A 43 -2.77 -0.85 4.27
CA LEU A 43 -3.97 -0.01 4.19
C LEU A 43 -3.92 1.09 5.24
N GLY A 44 -3.43 0.76 6.44
CA GLY A 44 -3.23 1.74 7.51
C GLY A 44 -2.21 2.81 7.13
N SER A 45 -1.10 2.43 6.51
CA SER A 45 -0.07 3.36 6.03
C SER A 45 -0.61 4.26 4.92
N LEU A 46 -1.26 3.69 3.89
CA LEU A 46 -1.89 4.46 2.82
C LEU A 46 -2.96 5.44 3.38
N ALA A 47 -3.76 4.98 4.36
CA ALA A 47 -4.76 5.85 4.98
C ALA A 47 -4.12 7.02 5.74
N ARG A 48 -3.02 6.80 6.47
CA ARG A 48 -2.26 7.87 7.13
C ARG A 48 -1.62 8.82 6.13
N GLU A 49 -1.06 8.30 5.04
CA GLU A 49 -0.45 9.13 3.99
C GLU A 49 -1.49 10.08 3.36
N ILE A 50 -2.67 9.57 3.04
CA ILE A 50 -3.75 10.35 2.41
C ILE A 50 -4.52 11.21 3.41
N GLY A 51 -4.77 10.69 4.62
CA GLY A 51 -5.57 11.39 5.63
C GLY A 51 -4.78 12.43 6.43
N GLY A 52 -3.45 12.27 6.54
CA GLY A 52 -2.56 13.16 7.31
C GLY A 52 -3.04 13.33 8.76
N ASP A 53 -3.10 14.56 9.23
CA ASP A 53 -3.59 14.93 10.57
C ASP A 53 -5.12 14.82 10.73
N ARG A 54 -5.85 14.56 9.64
CA ARG A 54 -7.30 14.41 9.61
C ARG A 54 -7.80 12.99 9.83
N ILE A 55 -6.91 12.03 10.11
CA ILE A 55 -7.23 10.62 10.33
C ILE A 55 -6.46 10.06 11.52
N ALA A 56 -7.13 9.19 12.30
CA ALA A 56 -6.49 8.40 13.36
C ALA A 56 -6.73 6.91 13.04
N VAL A 57 -5.66 6.17 12.75
CA VAL A 57 -5.75 4.80 12.23
C VAL A 57 -5.35 3.79 13.28
N THR A 58 -6.24 2.84 13.57
CA THR A 58 -5.96 1.62 14.32
C THR A 58 -5.79 0.46 13.35
N VAL A 59 -4.66 -0.24 13.42
CA VAL A 59 -4.37 -1.41 12.58
C VAL A 59 -4.50 -2.67 13.42
N PHE A 60 -5.08 -3.73 12.87
CA PHE A 60 -5.35 -4.97 13.60
C PHE A 60 -4.23 -6.01 13.44
N ALA A 61 -3.86 -6.36 12.22
CA ALA A 61 -2.73 -7.26 11.98
C ALA A 61 -1.39 -6.55 12.25
N LYS A 62 -0.40 -7.30 12.73
CA LYS A 62 0.98 -6.83 12.81
C LYS A 62 1.72 -7.26 11.55
N GLY A 63 2.70 -6.48 11.12
CA GLY A 63 3.50 -6.77 9.94
C GLY A 63 4.18 -8.14 9.94
N THR A 64 4.41 -8.73 11.11
CA THR A 64 5.06 -10.06 11.27
C THR A 64 4.07 -11.21 11.35
N GLU A 65 2.75 -10.95 11.33
CA GLU A 65 1.69 -11.97 11.42
C GLU A 65 1.21 -12.38 10.03
N ASP A 66 0.56 -13.53 9.95
CA ASP A 66 -0.22 -13.92 8.78
C ASP A 66 -1.59 -13.23 8.83
N ALA A 67 -1.92 -12.42 7.84
CA ALA A 67 -3.18 -11.69 7.79
C ALA A 67 -4.43 -12.56 7.64
N HIS A 68 -4.28 -13.83 7.22
CA HIS A 68 -5.38 -14.81 7.17
C HIS A 68 -5.84 -15.22 8.57
N PHE A 69 -4.93 -15.19 9.56
CA PHE A 69 -5.11 -15.77 10.91
C PHE A 69 -4.83 -14.76 12.01
N VAL A 70 -5.50 -13.61 11.97
CA VAL A 70 -5.37 -12.60 13.03
C VAL A 70 -6.22 -13.00 14.25
N GLU A 71 -5.59 -13.00 15.43
CA GLU A 71 -6.30 -13.30 16.68
C GLU A 71 -7.32 -12.20 17.01
N ALA A 72 -8.59 -12.58 17.12
CA ALA A 72 -9.67 -11.69 17.48
C ALA A 72 -9.55 -11.24 18.94
N LYS A 73 -9.45 -9.93 19.18
CA LYS A 73 -9.26 -9.33 20.51
C LYS A 73 -10.42 -8.42 20.90
N PRO A 74 -10.84 -8.38 22.18
CA PRO A 74 -11.88 -7.45 22.64
C PRO A 74 -11.56 -5.98 22.33
N SER A 75 -10.27 -5.60 22.31
CA SER A 75 -9.83 -4.25 21.92
C SER A 75 -10.18 -3.90 20.47
N PHE A 76 -10.20 -4.89 19.56
CA PHE A 76 -10.60 -4.69 18.16
C PHE A 76 -12.09 -4.39 18.04
N ILE A 77 -12.93 -5.11 18.81
CA ILE A 77 -14.37 -4.85 18.87
C ILE A 77 -14.63 -3.43 19.36
N LYS A 78 -13.92 -3.00 20.43
CA LYS A 78 -13.99 -1.63 20.95
C LYS A 78 -13.58 -0.60 19.90
N ALA A 79 -12.49 -0.83 19.17
CA ALA A 79 -12.04 0.05 18.10
C ALA A 79 -13.10 0.12 17.00
N LEU A 80 -13.58 -1.01 16.48
CA LEU A 80 -14.59 -1.11 15.43
C LEU A 80 -15.92 -0.44 15.84
N SER A 81 -16.33 -0.52 17.10
CA SER A 81 -17.55 0.15 17.57
C SER A 81 -17.49 1.67 17.50
N GLN A 82 -16.28 2.24 17.41
CA GLN A 82 -16.02 3.67 17.38
C GLN A 82 -15.50 4.17 16.05
N CYS A 83 -15.17 3.28 15.11
CA CYS A 83 -14.62 3.69 13.82
C CYS A 83 -15.70 4.32 12.93
N GLU A 84 -15.28 5.30 12.15
CA GLU A 84 -16.07 5.95 11.10
C GLU A 84 -15.79 5.33 9.73
N VAL A 85 -14.59 4.72 9.57
CA VAL A 85 -14.22 3.99 8.36
C VAL A 85 -13.47 2.71 8.71
N TYR A 86 -13.85 1.62 8.07
CA TYR A 86 -13.19 0.31 8.13
C TYR A 86 -12.62 0.00 6.75
N LEU A 87 -11.34 -0.35 6.73
CA LEU A 87 -10.55 -0.63 5.54
C LEU A 87 -10.13 -2.11 5.56
N GLU A 88 -10.54 -2.87 4.56
CA GLU A 88 -10.14 -4.27 4.40
C GLU A 88 -9.54 -4.53 3.03
N ILE A 89 -8.70 -5.55 2.94
CA ILE A 89 -8.14 -6.05 1.68
C ILE A 89 -9.26 -6.63 0.81
N GLY A 90 -10.19 -7.37 1.41
CA GLY A 90 -11.19 -8.10 0.67
C GLY A 90 -10.65 -9.38 0.04
N LEU A 91 -11.32 -9.89 -1.02
CA LEU A 91 -10.98 -11.16 -1.67
C LEU A 91 -10.87 -12.34 -0.67
N GLU A 92 -11.59 -12.25 0.45
CA GLU A 92 -11.65 -13.24 1.53
C GLU A 92 -10.35 -13.38 2.37
N LEU A 93 -9.41 -12.41 2.30
CA LEU A 93 -8.22 -12.44 3.16
C LEU A 93 -8.60 -12.51 4.65
N GLU A 94 -9.57 -11.71 5.06
CA GLU A 94 -9.98 -11.55 6.46
C GLU A 94 -11.16 -12.44 6.86
N ILE A 95 -11.58 -13.38 5.98
CA ILE A 95 -12.82 -14.16 6.18
C ILE A 95 -12.84 -14.96 7.49
N GLY A 96 -11.68 -15.39 7.96
CA GLY A 96 -11.53 -16.19 9.17
C GLY A 96 -11.77 -15.44 10.47
N TRP A 97 -11.70 -14.08 10.48
CA TRP A 97 -11.73 -13.32 11.74
C TRP A 97 -12.54 -12.00 11.68
N ALA A 98 -12.48 -11.23 10.60
CA ALA A 98 -13.11 -9.92 10.54
C ALA A 98 -14.65 -9.93 10.63
N PRO A 99 -15.39 -10.86 9.98
CA PRO A 99 -16.85 -10.86 10.05
C PRO A 99 -17.40 -11.00 11.46
N VAL A 100 -16.77 -11.80 12.31
CA VAL A 100 -17.17 -12.00 13.71
C VAL A 100 -16.96 -10.71 14.51
N LEU A 101 -15.83 -10.02 14.31
CA LEU A 101 -15.53 -8.75 14.98
C LEU A 101 -16.50 -7.64 14.56
N LEU A 102 -16.80 -7.53 13.26
CA LEU A 102 -17.77 -6.56 12.72
C LEU A 102 -19.18 -6.78 13.31
N ALA A 103 -19.62 -8.02 13.38
CA ALA A 103 -20.93 -8.36 13.97
C ALA A 103 -20.98 -7.97 15.45
N GLN A 104 -19.93 -8.23 16.22
CA GLN A 104 -19.86 -7.91 17.64
C GLN A 104 -19.70 -6.41 17.93
N ALA A 105 -19.08 -5.67 17.02
CA ALA A 105 -18.89 -4.21 17.15
C ALA A 105 -20.20 -3.42 17.07
N ARG A 106 -21.26 -3.98 16.47
CA ARG A 106 -22.59 -3.37 16.31
C ARG A 106 -22.59 -1.98 15.68
N ASN A 107 -21.58 -1.68 14.88
CA ASN A 107 -21.42 -0.41 14.18
C ASN A 107 -21.94 -0.51 12.74
N ARG A 108 -23.15 -0.05 12.50
CA ARG A 108 -23.80 -0.13 11.18
C ARG A 108 -23.11 0.71 10.09
N GLN A 109 -22.33 1.73 10.50
CA GLN A 109 -21.67 2.64 9.54
C GLN A 109 -20.54 1.98 8.76
N ILE A 110 -19.96 0.89 9.30
CA ILE A 110 -18.80 0.22 8.72
C ILE A 110 -19.10 -1.19 8.17
N LEU A 111 -20.37 -1.58 8.14
CA LEU A 111 -20.79 -2.86 7.56
C LEU A 111 -20.72 -2.81 6.03
N PRO A 112 -20.58 -3.94 5.35
CA PRO A 112 -20.57 -4.01 3.88
C PRO A 112 -21.72 -3.22 3.25
N GLY A 113 -21.40 -2.36 2.29
CA GLY A 113 -22.35 -1.45 1.63
C GLY A 113 -22.61 -0.12 2.35
N ALA A 114 -22.14 0.06 3.60
CA ALA A 114 -22.26 1.33 4.31
C ALA A 114 -21.21 2.34 3.86
N ILE A 115 -21.46 3.64 4.12
CA ILE A 115 -20.56 4.72 3.73
C ILE A 115 -19.16 4.59 4.33
N GLY A 116 -19.03 4.06 5.53
CA GLY A 116 -17.76 3.85 6.23
C GLY A 116 -17.08 2.52 5.91
N HIS A 117 -17.61 1.69 5.01
CA HIS A 117 -16.96 0.45 4.59
C HIS A 117 -16.13 0.68 3.31
N LEU A 118 -14.89 0.21 3.29
CA LEU A 118 -14.02 0.22 2.13
C LEU A 118 -13.39 -1.17 1.94
N ASP A 119 -13.88 -1.91 0.97
CA ASP A 119 -13.22 -3.09 0.39
C ASP A 119 -12.25 -2.60 -0.68
N ALA A 120 -10.95 -2.66 -0.38
CA ALA A 120 -9.91 -2.13 -1.26
C ALA A 120 -9.74 -2.95 -2.55
N SER A 121 -10.20 -4.22 -2.56
CA SER A 121 -10.18 -5.06 -3.76
C SER A 121 -11.04 -4.51 -4.90
N THR A 122 -11.99 -3.64 -4.60
CA THR A 122 -12.86 -3.02 -5.62
C THR A 122 -12.11 -2.16 -6.63
N ALA A 123 -10.89 -1.72 -6.31
CA ALA A 123 -10.01 -0.98 -7.22
C ALA A 123 -9.12 -1.89 -8.08
N ILE A 124 -9.17 -3.21 -7.91
CA ILE A 124 -8.16 -4.16 -8.39
C ILE A 124 -8.76 -5.12 -9.43
N THR A 125 -7.93 -5.51 -10.39
CA THR A 125 -8.19 -6.70 -11.21
C THR A 125 -7.45 -7.86 -10.57
N PRO A 126 -8.16 -8.83 -9.97
CA PRO A 126 -7.52 -9.95 -9.27
C PRO A 126 -6.72 -10.84 -10.22
N LEU A 127 -5.55 -11.33 -9.73
CA LEU A 127 -4.80 -12.42 -10.34
C LEU A 127 -5.23 -13.76 -9.70
N ASP A 128 -4.83 -14.85 -10.33
CA ASP A 128 -5.00 -16.22 -9.83
C ASP A 128 -6.46 -16.56 -9.45
N VAL A 129 -7.42 -16.03 -10.22
CA VAL A 129 -8.83 -16.39 -10.05
C VAL A 129 -9.02 -17.84 -10.50
N PRO A 130 -9.44 -18.75 -9.60
CA PRO A 130 -9.63 -20.15 -9.96
C PRO A 130 -10.70 -20.33 -11.02
N THR A 131 -10.45 -21.22 -11.99
CA THR A 131 -11.40 -21.52 -13.08
C THR A 131 -12.29 -22.73 -12.82
N GLY A 132 -12.05 -23.46 -11.70
CA GLY A 132 -12.79 -24.68 -11.32
C GLY A 132 -13.50 -24.53 -9.98
N SER A 133 -14.19 -25.59 -9.56
CA SER A 133 -14.78 -25.66 -8.22
C SER A 133 -13.67 -25.71 -7.16
N ILE A 134 -13.81 -24.90 -6.13
CA ILE A 134 -12.90 -24.87 -4.98
C ILE A 134 -13.47 -25.77 -3.90
N ASP A 135 -12.63 -26.63 -3.35
CA ASP A 135 -12.94 -27.43 -2.19
C ASP A 135 -11.86 -27.35 -1.10
N ARG A 136 -12.15 -27.86 0.07
CA ARG A 136 -11.25 -27.79 1.25
C ARG A 136 -9.89 -28.47 1.04
N SER A 137 -9.73 -29.35 0.05
CA SER A 137 -8.46 -30.01 -0.25
C SER A 137 -7.46 -29.08 -0.97
N MET A 138 -7.93 -27.90 -1.38
CA MET A 138 -7.12 -26.92 -2.10
C MET A 138 -6.36 -25.96 -1.16
N GLY A 139 -6.57 -26.06 0.16
CA GLY A 139 -5.96 -25.17 1.16
C GLY A 139 -6.63 -23.80 1.19
N ASP A 140 -5.85 -22.73 1.47
CA ASP A 140 -6.32 -21.35 1.58
C ASP A 140 -6.46 -20.68 0.20
N VAL A 141 -7.09 -21.37 -0.76
CA VAL A 141 -7.35 -20.82 -2.09
C VAL A 141 -8.51 -19.81 -2.03
N HIS A 142 -8.26 -18.60 -2.51
CA HIS A 142 -9.25 -17.54 -2.55
C HIS A 142 -10.14 -17.61 -3.79
N PRO A 143 -11.46 -17.82 -3.66
CA PRO A 143 -12.37 -17.99 -4.81
C PRO A 143 -12.41 -16.79 -5.75
N ARG A 144 -12.17 -15.59 -5.24
CA ARG A 144 -12.25 -14.34 -5.98
C ARG A 144 -10.89 -13.84 -6.47
N GLY A 145 -9.83 -14.62 -6.29
CA GLY A 145 -8.47 -14.31 -6.70
C GLY A 145 -7.55 -13.95 -5.55
N ASN A 146 -6.27 -13.83 -5.85
CA ASN A 146 -5.20 -13.63 -4.88
C ASN A 146 -5.31 -12.28 -4.16
N PRO A 147 -5.32 -12.24 -2.80
CA PRO A 147 -5.52 -11.02 -2.02
C PRO A 147 -4.24 -10.20 -1.80
N HIS A 148 -3.06 -10.70 -2.16
CA HIS A 148 -1.77 -10.03 -1.90
C HIS A 148 -1.43 -8.92 -2.90
N TYR A 149 -2.43 -8.25 -3.42
CA TYR A 149 -2.32 -7.29 -4.53
C TYR A 149 -1.59 -6.00 -4.16
N LEU A 150 -1.48 -5.63 -2.89
CA LEU A 150 -0.74 -4.43 -2.45
C LEU A 150 0.78 -4.58 -2.60
N LEU A 151 1.29 -5.77 -2.87
CA LEU A 151 2.68 -5.98 -3.26
C LEU A 151 2.99 -5.45 -4.68
N ASP A 152 1.99 -5.13 -5.50
CA ASP A 152 2.16 -4.29 -6.70
C ASP A 152 1.94 -2.81 -6.36
N PRO A 153 2.96 -1.95 -6.48
CA PRO A 153 2.84 -0.53 -6.13
C PRO A 153 1.78 0.22 -6.96
N LEU A 154 1.47 -0.21 -8.19
CA LEU A 154 0.38 0.39 -8.96
C LEU A 154 -0.99 0.13 -8.31
N ASN A 155 -1.17 -1.03 -7.72
CA ASN A 155 -2.39 -1.33 -6.96
C ASN A 155 -2.46 -0.47 -5.69
N GLY A 156 -1.32 -0.23 -5.03
CA GLY A 156 -1.25 0.73 -3.92
C GLY A 156 -1.69 2.14 -4.31
N LEU A 157 -1.28 2.62 -5.49
CA LEU A 157 -1.73 3.92 -6.02
C LEU A 157 -3.26 3.94 -6.26
N LYS A 158 -3.82 2.86 -6.83
CA LYS A 158 -5.27 2.75 -7.04
C LYS A 158 -6.02 2.76 -5.71
N VAL A 159 -5.52 2.03 -4.72
CA VAL A 159 -6.11 2.00 -3.36
C VAL A 159 -5.96 3.34 -2.67
N ALA A 160 -4.84 4.05 -2.81
CA ALA A 160 -4.69 5.41 -2.28
C ALA A 160 -5.75 6.38 -2.86
N ARG A 161 -6.03 6.30 -4.16
CA ARG A 161 -7.12 7.06 -4.81
C ARG A 161 -8.50 6.68 -4.25
N LEU A 162 -8.74 5.39 -4.01
CA LEU A 162 -9.99 4.90 -3.43
C LEU A 162 -10.15 5.40 -1.98
N ILE A 163 -9.09 5.34 -1.17
CA ILE A 163 -9.07 5.89 0.19
C ILE A 163 -9.37 7.40 0.15
N LYS A 164 -8.72 8.15 -0.73
CA LYS A 164 -8.97 9.59 -0.88
C LYS A 164 -10.45 9.87 -1.18
N ALA A 165 -11.04 9.13 -2.11
CA ALA A 165 -12.45 9.28 -2.45
C ALA A 165 -13.36 8.98 -1.24
N LYS A 166 -13.07 7.93 -0.48
CA LYS A 166 -13.78 7.55 0.74
C LYS A 166 -13.70 8.63 1.81
N LEU A 167 -12.49 9.14 2.10
CA LEU A 167 -12.29 10.21 3.10
C LEU A 167 -12.98 11.51 2.68
N SER A 168 -12.96 11.86 1.38
CA SER A 168 -13.66 13.03 0.86
C SER A 168 -15.18 12.90 0.97
N ALA A 169 -15.73 11.69 0.78
CA ALA A 169 -17.16 11.44 0.98
C ALA A 169 -17.57 11.56 2.47
N LEU A 170 -16.71 11.12 3.40
CA LEU A 170 -16.94 11.24 4.85
C LEU A 170 -16.75 12.67 5.38
N ARG A 171 -15.89 13.47 4.75
CA ARG A 171 -15.56 14.85 5.13
C ARG A 171 -15.45 15.74 3.88
N PRO A 172 -16.58 16.10 3.23
CA PRO A 172 -16.55 16.89 1.98
C PRO A 172 -15.80 18.22 2.12
N GLN A 173 -15.88 18.84 3.29
CA GLN A 173 -15.18 20.10 3.59
C GLN A 173 -13.64 19.97 3.64
N ALA A 174 -13.12 18.75 3.74
CA ALA A 174 -11.69 18.44 3.72
C ALA A 174 -11.23 17.84 2.38
N ALA A 175 -12.08 17.76 1.36
CA ALA A 175 -11.75 17.11 0.09
C ALA A 175 -10.49 17.68 -0.56
N ALA A 176 -10.34 19.02 -0.60
CA ALA A 176 -9.15 19.68 -1.15
C ALA A 176 -7.86 19.34 -0.36
N TYR A 177 -7.96 19.14 0.95
CA TYR A 177 -6.82 18.67 1.76
C TYR A 177 -6.41 17.25 1.35
N PHE A 178 -7.36 16.33 1.21
CA PHE A 178 -7.06 14.96 0.79
C PHE A 178 -6.56 14.88 -0.66
N ASP A 179 -7.02 15.78 -1.54
CA ASP A 179 -6.49 15.92 -2.90
C ASP A 179 -5.01 16.34 -2.88
N GLY A 180 -4.67 17.33 -2.04
CA GLY A 180 -3.28 17.77 -1.86
C GLY A 180 -2.39 16.64 -1.33
N ARG A 181 -2.88 15.86 -0.35
CA ARG A 181 -2.14 14.71 0.19
C ARG A 181 -1.92 13.62 -0.86
N LEU A 182 -2.94 13.30 -1.66
CA LEU A 182 -2.82 12.34 -2.75
C LEU A 182 -1.78 12.80 -3.78
N ASN A 183 -1.74 14.08 -4.14
CA ASN A 183 -0.73 14.61 -5.06
C ASN A 183 0.69 14.44 -4.53
N VAL A 184 0.92 14.74 -3.23
CA VAL A 184 2.21 14.48 -2.58
C VAL A 184 2.58 13.00 -2.61
N PHE A 185 1.61 12.11 -2.38
CA PHE A 185 1.84 10.66 -2.49
C PHE A 185 2.19 10.25 -3.92
N ILE A 186 1.50 10.78 -4.94
CA ILE A 186 1.78 10.53 -6.36
C ILE A 186 3.20 10.95 -6.73
N ASP A 187 3.68 12.08 -6.24
CA ASP A 187 5.04 12.57 -6.50
C ASP A 187 6.10 11.65 -5.89
N LYS A 188 5.91 11.25 -4.63
CA LYS A 188 6.76 10.26 -3.95
C LYS A 188 6.77 8.92 -4.69
N PHE A 189 5.59 8.43 -5.05
CA PHE A 189 5.39 7.19 -5.78
C PHE A 189 6.11 7.21 -7.14
N SER A 190 5.92 8.27 -7.92
CA SER A 190 6.53 8.43 -9.24
C SER A 190 8.06 8.46 -9.13
N THR A 191 8.59 9.21 -8.15
CA THR A 191 10.03 9.29 -7.88
C THR A 191 10.61 7.93 -7.47
N ALA A 192 9.92 7.21 -6.59
CA ALA A 192 10.35 5.88 -6.16
C ALA A 192 10.32 4.87 -7.30
N LEU A 193 9.32 4.96 -8.19
CA LEU A 193 9.12 4.00 -9.26
C LEU A 193 10.09 4.15 -10.41
N ILE A 194 10.26 5.38 -10.96
CA ILE A 194 11.02 5.65 -12.20
C ILE A 194 12.24 6.55 -11.98
N GLY A 195 12.51 6.97 -10.75
CA GLY A 195 13.59 7.89 -10.40
C GLY A 195 13.23 9.37 -10.61
N PRO A 196 13.97 10.28 -9.96
CA PRO A 196 13.63 11.71 -9.92
C PRO A 196 13.70 12.39 -11.30
N GLN A 197 14.58 11.95 -12.20
CA GLN A 197 14.76 12.58 -13.51
C GLN A 197 13.53 12.35 -14.41
N LEU A 198 13.03 11.11 -14.51
CA LEU A 198 11.82 10.82 -15.28
C LEU A 198 10.56 11.30 -14.55
N ALA A 199 10.51 11.22 -13.21
CA ALA A 199 9.38 11.71 -12.44
C ALA A 199 9.16 13.23 -12.58
N ALA A 200 10.24 14.02 -12.74
CA ALA A 200 10.13 15.45 -13.02
C ALA A 200 9.62 15.76 -14.44
N LYS A 201 9.71 14.80 -15.36
CA LYS A 201 9.33 14.95 -16.77
C LYS A 201 7.95 14.43 -17.09
N TYR A 202 7.56 13.31 -16.47
CA TYR A 202 6.33 12.58 -16.78
C TYR A 202 5.24 12.81 -15.72
N ARG A 203 4.02 13.06 -16.19
CA ARG A 203 2.83 13.09 -15.35
C ARG A 203 2.41 11.67 -14.98
N ILE A 204 1.55 11.53 -13.98
CA ILE A 204 1.18 10.21 -13.44
C ILE A 204 0.57 9.27 -14.50
N GLU A 205 -0.20 9.79 -15.45
CA GLU A 205 -0.79 8.99 -16.53
C GLU A 205 0.29 8.39 -17.45
N GLU A 206 1.37 9.14 -17.67
CA GLU A 206 2.53 8.69 -18.44
C GLU A 206 3.37 7.69 -17.63
N VAL A 207 3.53 7.92 -16.32
CA VAL A 207 4.18 6.97 -15.39
C VAL A 207 3.45 5.62 -15.41
N GLU A 208 2.12 5.63 -15.34
CA GLU A 208 1.32 4.41 -15.46
C GLU A 208 1.48 3.73 -16.84
N LYS A 209 1.66 4.49 -17.91
CA LYS A 209 2.00 3.94 -19.24
C LYS A 209 3.37 3.27 -19.22
N LEU A 210 4.40 3.90 -18.61
CA LEU A 210 5.74 3.30 -18.48
C LEU A 210 5.69 1.98 -17.71
N MET A 211 4.86 1.90 -16.64
CA MET A 211 4.65 0.65 -15.90
C MET A 211 4.09 -0.46 -16.79
N ARG A 212 3.08 -0.14 -17.60
CA ARG A 212 2.51 -1.11 -18.55
C ARG A 212 3.53 -1.54 -19.62
N LEU A 213 4.35 -0.63 -20.11
CA LEU A 213 5.42 -0.95 -21.05
C LEU A 213 6.49 -1.85 -20.40
N TYR A 214 6.81 -1.61 -19.13
CA TYR A 214 7.74 -2.47 -18.38
C TYR A 214 7.21 -3.90 -18.28
N GLU A 215 5.98 -4.07 -17.83
CA GLU A 215 5.32 -5.37 -17.70
C GLU A 215 5.31 -6.16 -19.01
N LEU A 216 5.24 -5.47 -20.15
CA LEU A 216 5.29 -6.06 -21.49
C LEU A 216 6.72 -6.26 -22.03
N GLY A 217 7.76 -5.95 -21.27
CA GLY A 217 9.15 -5.98 -21.73
C GLY A 217 9.48 -4.90 -22.79
N LYS A 218 8.63 -3.87 -22.93
CA LYS A 218 8.73 -2.82 -23.97
C LYS A 218 9.23 -1.48 -23.45
N LEU A 219 9.55 -1.36 -22.16
CA LEU A 219 9.99 -0.09 -21.58
C LEU A 219 11.35 0.33 -22.15
N THR A 220 12.34 -0.56 -22.18
CA THR A 220 13.68 -0.25 -22.68
C THR A 220 13.65 0.24 -24.14
N PRO A 221 13.06 -0.48 -25.11
CA PRO A 221 12.96 0.03 -26.48
C PRO A 221 12.21 1.37 -26.60
N TYR A 222 11.20 1.59 -25.75
CA TYR A 222 10.49 2.86 -25.73
C TYR A 222 11.40 4.01 -25.27
N LEU A 223 12.10 3.83 -24.13
CA LEU A 223 13.02 4.86 -23.62
C LEU A 223 14.20 5.12 -24.55
N GLU A 224 14.72 4.09 -25.22
CA GLU A 224 15.74 4.24 -26.27
C GLU A 224 15.26 5.14 -27.40
N SER A 225 14.03 4.93 -27.87
CA SER A 225 13.43 5.76 -28.93
C SER A 225 13.24 7.22 -28.53
N GLN A 226 13.18 7.50 -27.21
CA GLN A 226 13.09 8.86 -26.65
C GLN A 226 14.46 9.44 -26.25
N GLY A 227 15.54 8.65 -26.30
CA GLY A 227 16.86 9.05 -25.78
C GLY A 227 16.92 9.17 -24.26
N GLU A 228 16.11 8.39 -23.53
CA GLU A 228 15.87 8.54 -22.10
C GLU A 228 16.29 7.33 -21.25
N THR A 229 16.91 6.34 -21.83
CA THR A 229 17.27 5.10 -21.14
C THR A 229 18.11 5.35 -19.89
N GLU A 230 19.04 6.29 -19.93
CA GLU A 230 19.93 6.64 -18.82
C GLU A 230 19.24 7.45 -17.71
N LEU A 231 18.04 7.97 -17.99
CA LEU A 231 17.23 8.70 -17.00
C LEU A 231 16.41 7.77 -16.10
N LEU A 232 16.25 6.50 -16.49
CA LEU A 232 15.47 5.53 -15.74
C LEU A 232 16.18 5.16 -14.44
N GLY A 233 15.61 5.56 -13.34
CA GLY A 233 16.01 5.20 -11.98
C GLY A 233 14.90 4.48 -11.22
N GLY A 234 14.90 4.66 -9.90
CA GLY A 234 13.88 4.08 -9.02
C GLY A 234 13.78 2.56 -9.11
N TRP A 235 12.63 2.02 -8.74
CA TRP A 235 12.43 0.57 -8.69
C TRP A 235 12.53 -0.10 -10.05
N LEU A 236 11.99 0.52 -11.11
CA LEU A 236 12.08 -0.05 -12.46
C LEU A 236 13.52 -0.04 -12.98
N GLY A 237 14.30 1.00 -12.67
CA GLY A 237 15.73 1.06 -13.01
C GLY A 237 16.52 -0.03 -12.30
N VAL A 238 16.26 -0.23 -11.00
CA VAL A 238 16.92 -1.26 -10.19
C VAL A 238 16.59 -2.67 -10.69
N MET A 239 15.32 -2.93 -11.06
CA MET A 239 14.87 -4.26 -11.49
C MET A 239 15.08 -4.55 -12.98
N ARG A 240 15.32 -3.55 -13.81
CA ARG A 240 15.53 -3.71 -15.25
C ARG A 240 16.54 -4.81 -15.63
N PRO A 241 17.72 -4.93 -14.99
CA PRO A 241 18.69 -5.97 -15.32
C PRO A 241 18.20 -7.40 -15.07
N TYR A 242 17.17 -7.55 -14.23
CA TYR A 242 16.64 -8.85 -13.77
C TYR A 242 15.29 -9.20 -14.40
N PHE A 243 14.85 -8.45 -15.43
CA PHE A 243 13.62 -8.76 -16.14
C PHE A 243 13.71 -10.18 -16.76
N GLY A 244 12.73 -11.04 -16.43
CA GLY A 244 12.73 -12.46 -16.80
C GLY A 244 13.54 -13.37 -15.85
N ALA A 245 14.12 -12.82 -14.77
CA ALA A 245 14.79 -13.65 -13.77
C ALA A 245 13.79 -14.55 -13.04
N LYS A 246 14.28 -15.76 -12.68
CA LYS A 246 13.45 -16.82 -12.08
C LYS A 246 13.73 -16.96 -10.59
N ALA A 247 12.65 -17.16 -9.83
CA ALA A 247 12.71 -17.45 -8.41
C ALA A 247 11.68 -18.54 -8.05
N ILE A 248 11.81 -19.12 -6.85
CA ILE A 248 10.72 -19.79 -6.16
C ILE A 248 10.37 -19.00 -4.91
N ASP A 249 9.22 -19.23 -4.32
CA ASP A 249 8.79 -18.60 -3.07
C ASP A 249 8.30 -19.65 -2.06
N ASP A 250 8.00 -19.20 -0.85
CA ASP A 250 7.42 -20.07 0.19
C ASP A 250 5.91 -20.26 -0.01
N HIS A 251 5.21 -19.23 -0.45
CA HIS A 251 3.77 -19.20 -0.64
C HIS A 251 3.38 -18.33 -1.85
N ALA A 252 2.25 -18.63 -2.49
CA ALA A 252 1.74 -17.90 -3.65
C ALA A 252 1.25 -16.48 -3.31
N MET A 253 2.08 -15.68 -2.63
CA MET A 253 1.75 -14.29 -2.28
C MET A 253 2.38 -13.25 -3.21
N TRP A 254 3.36 -13.63 -4.03
CA TRP A 254 4.18 -12.72 -4.81
C TRP A 254 3.76 -12.49 -6.27
N PRO A 255 2.62 -13.01 -6.82
CA PRO A 255 2.32 -12.92 -8.25
C PRO A 255 2.18 -11.47 -8.74
N TYR A 256 1.63 -10.58 -7.93
CA TYR A 256 1.51 -9.15 -8.28
C TYR A 256 2.86 -8.44 -8.32
N PHE A 257 3.72 -8.70 -7.31
CA PHE A 257 5.09 -8.16 -7.27
C PHE A 257 5.93 -8.71 -8.42
N ALA A 258 5.89 -10.02 -8.63
CA ALA A 258 6.62 -10.69 -9.69
C ALA A 258 6.22 -10.15 -11.07
N ARG A 259 4.92 -10.09 -11.35
CA ARG A 259 4.39 -9.50 -12.59
C ARG A 259 4.84 -8.05 -12.76
N ARG A 260 4.77 -7.23 -11.69
CA ARG A 260 5.16 -5.82 -11.74
C ARG A 260 6.61 -5.62 -12.09
N PHE A 261 7.50 -6.43 -11.55
CA PHE A 261 8.94 -6.29 -11.73
C PHE A 261 9.55 -7.27 -12.73
N GLY A 262 8.72 -8.00 -13.48
CA GLY A 262 9.16 -8.89 -14.56
C GLY A 262 9.90 -10.14 -14.05
N ILE A 263 9.55 -10.65 -12.85
CA ILE A 263 10.12 -11.86 -12.27
C ILE A 263 9.20 -13.05 -12.55
N GLU A 264 9.78 -14.21 -12.81
CA GLU A 264 9.03 -15.45 -13.01
C GLU A 264 9.09 -16.31 -11.74
N ILE A 265 7.97 -16.48 -11.05
CA ILE A 265 7.85 -17.45 -9.95
C ILE A 265 7.56 -18.83 -10.57
N ILE A 266 8.52 -19.74 -10.40
CA ILE A 266 8.49 -21.05 -11.06
C ILE A 266 7.85 -22.14 -10.19
N GLY A 267 7.78 -21.91 -8.88
CA GLY A 267 7.19 -22.84 -7.93
C GLY A 267 7.18 -22.32 -6.52
N HIS A 268 6.45 -23.00 -5.65
CA HIS A 268 6.23 -22.63 -4.27
C HIS A 268 6.72 -23.73 -3.35
N LEU A 269 7.28 -23.38 -2.17
CA LEU A 269 7.62 -24.37 -1.13
C LEU A 269 6.36 -25.08 -0.67
N GLU A 270 5.28 -24.34 -0.42
CA GLU A 270 3.96 -24.93 -0.18
C GLU A 270 3.36 -25.45 -1.49
N PRO A 271 2.99 -26.75 -1.57
CA PRO A 271 2.38 -27.30 -2.79
C PRO A 271 0.99 -26.72 -3.07
N LYS A 272 0.32 -26.25 -2.01
CA LYS A 272 -0.95 -25.52 -2.00
C LYS A 272 -0.91 -24.53 -0.84
N PRO A 273 -1.59 -23.38 -0.93
CA PRO A 273 -1.64 -22.38 0.15
C PRO A 273 -2.03 -23.01 1.50
N GLY A 274 -1.23 -22.75 2.55
CA GLY A 274 -1.47 -23.28 3.90
C GLY A 274 -1.19 -24.77 4.11
N ILE A 275 -0.66 -25.49 3.10
CA ILE A 275 -0.33 -26.91 3.21
C ILE A 275 1.19 -27.10 3.23
N PRO A 276 1.78 -27.59 4.35
CA PRO A 276 3.20 -27.79 4.47
C PRO A 276 3.77 -28.74 3.38
N PRO A 277 4.99 -28.48 2.89
CA PRO A 277 5.59 -29.30 1.85
C PRO A 277 5.98 -30.70 2.33
N THR A 278 5.81 -31.69 1.44
CA THR A 278 6.37 -33.02 1.64
C THR A 278 7.82 -33.06 1.15
N MET A 279 8.61 -34.02 1.63
CA MET A 279 10.00 -34.21 1.17
C MET A 279 10.07 -34.49 -0.35
N SER A 280 9.12 -35.23 -0.90
CA SER A 280 9.07 -35.50 -2.35
C SER A 280 8.77 -34.23 -3.16
N HIS A 281 7.97 -33.33 -2.62
CA HIS A 281 7.72 -32.03 -3.26
C HIS A 281 9.00 -31.18 -3.26
N LEU A 282 9.68 -31.04 -2.11
CA LEU A 282 10.93 -30.29 -2.01
C LEU A 282 12.03 -30.87 -2.92
N GLN A 283 12.12 -32.19 -3.07
CA GLN A 283 13.07 -32.82 -3.99
C GLN A 283 12.77 -32.46 -5.46
N ARG A 284 11.50 -32.46 -5.87
CA ARG A 284 11.12 -32.02 -7.23
C ARG A 284 11.48 -30.54 -7.46
N LEU A 285 11.26 -29.68 -6.48
CA LEU A 285 11.67 -28.27 -6.58
C LEU A 285 13.19 -28.12 -6.72
N ILE A 286 13.98 -28.88 -5.96
CA ILE A 286 15.45 -28.89 -6.08
C ILE A 286 15.88 -29.26 -7.49
N GLU A 287 15.30 -30.30 -8.07
CA GLU A 287 15.58 -30.75 -9.45
C GLU A 287 15.24 -29.65 -10.46
N GLN A 288 14.05 -29.07 -10.32
CA GLN A 288 13.60 -27.97 -11.18
C GLN A 288 14.50 -26.75 -11.07
N MET A 289 14.90 -26.36 -9.86
CA MET A 289 15.82 -25.25 -9.63
C MET A 289 17.19 -25.49 -10.28
N ARG A 290 17.73 -26.69 -10.15
CA ARG A 290 19.01 -27.08 -10.79
C ARG A 290 18.92 -27.02 -12.32
N THR A 291 17.84 -27.56 -12.88
CA THR A 291 17.60 -27.62 -14.32
C THR A 291 17.46 -26.21 -14.92
N LEU A 292 16.77 -25.31 -14.21
CA LEU A 292 16.49 -23.95 -14.68
C LEU A 292 17.50 -22.91 -14.19
N GLY A 293 18.49 -23.32 -13.40
CA GLY A 293 19.50 -22.40 -12.84
C GLY A 293 18.95 -21.39 -11.83
N ILE A 294 17.86 -21.74 -11.12
CA ILE A 294 17.23 -20.83 -10.16
C ILE A 294 18.06 -20.73 -8.89
N LYS A 295 18.43 -19.50 -8.51
CA LYS A 295 19.31 -19.23 -7.36
C LYS A 295 18.64 -18.46 -6.23
N VAL A 296 17.37 -18.09 -6.33
CA VAL A 296 16.67 -17.27 -5.34
C VAL A 296 15.41 -17.96 -4.85
N VAL A 297 15.27 -18.01 -3.53
CA VAL A 297 14.09 -18.46 -2.80
C VAL A 297 13.56 -17.27 -2.01
N ILE A 298 12.39 -16.74 -2.37
CA ILE A 298 11.74 -15.65 -1.65
C ILE A 298 11.02 -16.24 -0.43
N THR A 299 11.22 -15.62 0.75
CA THR A 299 10.59 -16.08 2.00
C THR A 299 9.92 -14.93 2.74
N ALA A 300 8.78 -15.21 3.37
CA ALA A 300 8.09 -14.26 4.24
C ALA A 300 8.46 -14.46 5.73
N ALA A 301 8.14 -13.45 6.57
CA ALA A 301 8.62 -13.40 7.95
C ALA A 301 8.02 -14.47 8.87
N TYR A 302 6.81 -14.93 8.58
CA TYR A 302 6.07 -15.86 9.45
C TYR A 302 6.22 -17.32 9.06
N TYR A 303 6.86 -17.62 7.91
CA TYR A 303 7.07 -19.01 7.49
C TYR A 303 8.23 -19.67 8.23
N ASP A 304 8.11 -20.99 8.40
CA ASP A 304 9.17 -21.83 8.96
C ASP A 304 10.41 -21.83 8.05
N PRO A 305 11.56 -21.32 8.49
CA PRO A 305 12.74 -21.22 7.65
C PRO A 305 13.37 -22.56 7.27
N ARG A 306 13.00 -23.66 7.94
CA ARG A 306 13.60 -25.00 7.71
C ARG A 306 13.44 -25.49 6.29
N HIS A 307 12.30 -25.25 5.64
CA HIS A 307 12.05 -25.64 4.27
C HIS A 307 12.95 -24.90 3.28
N ALA A 308 13.03 -23.57 3.41
CA ALA A 308 13.92 -22.75 2.60
C ALA A 308 15.41 -23.14 2.85
N GLN A 309 15.80 -23.38 4.10
CA GLN A 309 17.15 -23.85 4.44
C GLN A 309 17.47 -25.22 3.81
N PHE A 310 16.51 -26.13 3.79
CA PHE A 310 16.69 -27.41 3.11
C PHE A 310 16.92 -27.24 1.61
N ILE A 311 16.14 -26.41 0.94
CA ILE A 311 16.31 -26.07 -0.49
C ILE A 311 17.70 -25.45 -0.74
N THR A 312 18.04 -24.41 0.01
CA THR A 312 19.30 -23.67 -0.21
C THR A 312 20.52 -24.53 0.02
N LYS A 313 20.51 -25.40 1.04
CA LYS A 313 21.57 -26.37 1.30
C LYS A 313 21.79 -27.33 0.14
N ASN A 314 20.74 -27.72 -0.58
CA ASN A 314 20.79 -28.70 -1.65
C ASN A 314 20.96 -28.09 -3.05
N THR A 315 20.79 -26.79 -3.22
CA THR A 315 20.87 -26.12 -4.52
C THR A 315 22.00 -25.06 -4.60
N GLY A 316 22.49 -24.59 -3.44
CA GLY A 316 23.36 -23.42 -3.38
C GLY A 316 22.60 -22.09 -3.61
N ALA A 317 21.28 -22.12 -3.67
CA ALA A 317 20.45 -20.92 -3.80
C ALA A 317 20.47 -20.08 -2.51
N ILE A 318 20.00 -18.84 -2.61
CA ILE A 318 19.90 -17.90 -1.50
C ILE A 318 18.45 -17.78 -1.06
N ALA A 319 18.16 -17.97 0.23
CA ALA A 319 16.90 -17.59 0.82
C ALA A 319 16.89 -16.08 1.05
N MET A 320 15.99 -15.37 0.38
CA MET A 320 15.83 -13.93 0.49
C MET A 320 14.57 -13.59 1.29
N PRO A 321 14.72 -13.12 2.54
CA PRO A 321 13.60 -12.77 3.39
C PRO A 321 13.05 -11.39 2.99
N LEU A 322 11.98 -11.37 2.20
CA LEU A 322 11.24 -10.17 1.85
C LEU A 322 10.19 -9.82 2.91
N ALA A 323 9.71 -8.59 2.87
CA ALA A 323 8.61 -8.12 3.69
C ALA A 323 7.29 -8.36 2.97
N HIS A 324 6.42 -9.19 3.52
CA HIS A 324 5.10 -9.50 2.96
C HIS A 324 4.04 -8.45 3.36
N MET A 325 4.26 -7.76 4.48
CA MET A 325 3.46 -6.65 4.98
C MET A 325 4.35 -5.53 5.51
N ALA A 326 3.80 -4.31 5.59
CA ALA A 326 4.49 -3.18 6.21
C ALA A 326 4.79 -3.48 7.70
N GLY A 327 6.03 -3.19 8.13
CA GLY A 327 6.51 -3.57 9.46
C GLY A 327 6.93 -5.04 9.62
N ALA A 328 6.94 -5.84 8.55
CA ALA A 328 7.44 -7.23 8.61
C ALA A 328 8.96 -7.31 8.79
N ARG A 329 9.67 -6.26 8.39
CA ARG A 329 11.12 -6.10 8.53
C ARG A 329 11.44 -4.68 8.99
N PRO A 330 12.56 -4.45 9.69
CA PRO A 330 12.99 -3.09 10.02
C PRO A 330 13.14 -2.24 8.77
N GLY A 331 12.61 -1.00 8.80
CA GLY A 331 12.64 -0.07 7.67
C GLY A 331 11.55 -0.35 6.62
N THR A 332 10.49 -1.08 6.97
CA THR A 332 9.33 -1.34 6.09
C THR A 332 8.01 -0.89 6.72
N GLU A 333 8.08 0.08 7.63
CA GLU A 333 6.93 0.51 8.43
C GLU A 333 5.86 1.22 7.59
N ASP A 334 6.27 1.88 6.50
CA ASP A 334 5.38 2.55 5.56
C ASP A 334 5.27 1.79 4.23
N TYR A 335 4.21 2.08 3.47
CA TYR A 335 3.90 1.36 2.25
C TYR A 335 4.99 1.48 1.17
N LEU A 336 5.52 2.68 0.93
CA LEU A 336 6.57 2.86 -0.08
C LEU A 336 7.90 2.25 0.37
N ASP A 337 8.20 2.29 1.67
CA ASP A 337 9.38 1.68 2.24
C ASP A 337 9.34 0.14 2.15
N LEU A 338 8.16 -0.46 2.33
CA LEU A 338 7.91 -1.88 2.08
C LEU A 338 8.33 -2.29 0.66
N ILE A 339 7.87 -1.54 -0.34
CA ILE A 339 8.17 -1.83 -1.75
C ILE A 339 9.65 -1.60 -2.05
N ASP A 340 10.22 -0.49 -1.57
CA ASP A 340 11.64 -0.17 -1.75
C ASP A 340 12.55 -1.25 -1.17
N TYR A 341 12.26 -1.69 0.06
CA TYR A 341 12.96 -2.79 0.70
C TYR A 341 12.93 -4.05 -0.17
N ASN A 342 11.75 -4.48 -0.59
CA ASN A 342 11.59 -5.71 -1.37
C ASN A 342 12.33 -5.64 -2.71
N VAL A 343 12.23 -4.53 -3.43
CA VAL A 343 12.93 -4.31 -4.69
C VAL A 343 14.44 -4.40 -4.50
N ARG A 344 15.00 -3.69 -3.50
CA ARG A 344 16.44 -3.67 -3.24
C ARG A 344 16.96 -5.02 -2.79
N GLN A 345 16.25 -5.69 -1.87
CA GLN A 345 16.66 -7.01 -1.37
C GLN A 345 16.64 -8.05 -2.49
N LEU A 346 15.60 -8.04 -3.33
CA LEU A 346 15.51 -8.99 -4.44
C LEU A 346 16.60 -8.74 -5.50
N ALA A 347 16.87 -7.48 -5.84
CA ALA A 347 17.97 -7.12 -6.73
C ALA A 347 19.33 -7.60 -6.21
N LEU A 348 19.59 -7.43 -4.90
CA LEU A 348 20.80 -7.94 -4.24
C LEU A 348 20.91 -9.47 -4.31
N ALA A 349 19.77 -10.18 -4.23
CA ALA A 349 19.77 -11.64 -4.35
C ALA A 349 20.14 -12.11 -5.76
N PHE A 350 19.67 -11.42 -6.80
CA PHE A 350 20.00 -11.76 -8.18
C PHE A 350 21.41 -11.37 -8.62
N GLN A 351 22.11 -10.50 -7.88
CA GLN A 351 23.51 -10.14 -8.14
C GLN A 351 24.51 -11.24 -7.74
N ARG A 352 24.10 -12.16 -6.87
CA ARG A 352 24.95 -13.25 -6.32
C ARG A 352 24.79 -14.52 -7.14
#